data_d236d43cce0c85e1967cc96b51b3d0ab
#
_entry.id   d236d43cce0c85e1967cc96b51b3d0ab
#
_cell.length_a   1.000
_cell.length_b   1.000
_cell.length_c   1.000
_cell.angle_alpha   90.00
_cell.angle_beta   90.00
_cell.angle_gamma   90.00
#
_symmetry.space_group_name_H-M   'P 1'
#
loop_
_entity.id
_entity.type
_entity.pdbx_description
1 polymer ?
#
loop_
_entity_poly.entity_id
_entity_poly.type
_entity_poly.pdbx_seq_one_letter_code
_entity_poly.pdbx_strand_id
1 'polypeptide(L)'
;MAEHIRQVVREHRFERELRVLINEAIPADRFVEAAEFLLARDPLIGSPIDEHRLVYFLPMAPLEGQQVSLYYSFNESTVWLLSIALV
;
A
#
# COMPACT_ATOMS: atom_id res chain seq x y z
N MET A 1 -26.39 -3.81 3.34
CA MET A 1 -25.59 -2.64 3.73
C MET A 1 -24.54 -2.33 2.68
N ALA A 2 -24.40 -1.07 2.34
CA ALA A 2 -23.38 -0.68 1.38
C ALA A 2 -21.99 -0.80 2.02
N GLU A 3 -21.05 -1.33 1.27
CA GLU A 3 -19.65 -1.40 1.69
C GLU A 3 -19.06 0.00 1.65
N HIS A 4 -18.29 0.34 2.70
CA HIS A 4 -17.56 1.61 2.73
C HIS A 4 -16.24 1.45 2.01
N ILE A 5 -16.13 2.08 0.84
CA ILE A 5 -14.94 2.00 0.00
C ILE A 5 -14.26 3.36 -0.02
N ARG A 6 -12.97 3.38 0.38
CA ARG A 6 -12.16 4.59 0.36
C ARG A 6 -11.48 4.75 -0.99
N GLN A 7 -11.22 6.00 -1.35
CA GLN A 7 -10.37 6.32 -2.49
C GLN A 7 -8.92 5.96 -2.14
N VAL A 8 -8.18 5.38 -3.09
CA VAL A 8 -6.76 5.08 -2.89
C VAL A 8 -5.94 6.04 -3.74
N VAL A 9 -5.00 6.71 -3.10
CA VAL A 9 -4.11 7.68 -3.74
C VAL A 9 -2.68 7.20 -3.59
N ARG A 10 -1.96 7.08 -4.69
CA ARG A 10 -0.53 6.76 -4.68
C ARG A 10 0.25 8.05 -4.62
N GLU A 11 1.04 8.24 -3.56
CA GLU A 11 1.93 9.40 -3.47
C GLU A 11 3.07 9.28 -4.47
N HIS A 12 3.67 10.40 -4.85
CA HIS A 12 4.76 10.40 -5.83
C HIS A 12 5.93 9.52 -5.39
N ARG A 13 6.26 9.58 -4.11
CA ARG A 13 7.33 8.73 -3.55
C ARG A 13 7.01 7.26 -3.74
N PHE A 14 5.77 6.85 -3.44
CA PHE A 14 5.33 5.48 -3.62
C PHE A 14 5.48 5.04 -5.08
N GLU A 15 5.00 5.87 -6.01
CA GLU A 15 5.11 5.56 -7.44
C GLU A 15 6.56 5.40 -7.89
N ARG A 16 7.45 6.28 -7.45
CA ARG A 16 8.87 6.19 -7.79
C ARG A 16 9.50 4.91 -7.23
N GLU A 17 9.23 4.60 -5.97
CA GLU A 17 9.78 3.43 -5.33
C GLU A 17 9.26 2.14 -5.95
N LEU A 18 7.97 2.11 -6.29
CA LEU A 18 7.38 0.97 -6.98
C LEU A 18 8.06 0.73 -8.33
N ARG A 19 8.33 1.78 -9.09
CA ARG A 19 8.96 1.67 -10.40
C ARG A 19 10.44 1.30 -10.31
N VAL A 20 11.10 1.56 -9.19
CA VAL A 20 12.45 1.04 -8.94
C VAL A 20 12.41 -0.47 -8.70
N LEU A 21 11.40 -0.96 -7.98
CA LEU A 21 11.25 -2.39 -7.73
C LEU A 21 10.79 -3.14 -8.98
N ILE A 22 9.84 -2.57 -9.71
CA ILE A 22 9.26 -3.16 -10.93
C ILE A 22 9.15 -2.04 -11.95
N ASN A 23 10.07 -2.01 -12.92
CA ASN A 23 10.16 -0.87 -13.81
C ASN A 23 9.10 -0.84 -14.93
N GLU A 24 8.41 -1.94 -15.19
CA GLU A 24 7.33 -1.97 -16.16
C GLU A 24 5.99 -1.66 -15.50
N ALA A 25 5.19 -0.78 -16.15
CA ALA A 25 3.96 -0.25 -15.54
C ALA A 25 2.92 -1.33 -15.23
N ILE A 26 2.67 -2.25 -16.18
CA ILE A 26 1.61 -3.25 -15.99
C ILE A 26 1.95 -4.24 -14.87
N PRO A 27 3.14 -4.86 -14.84
CA PRO A 27 3.50 -5.71 -13.69
C PRO A 27 3.52 -4.95 -12.36
N ALA A 28 3.98 -3.68 -12.35
CA ALA A 28 3.99 -2.87 -11.14
C ALA A 28 2.59 -2.66 -10.61
N ASP A 29 1.64 -2.29 -11.47
CA ASP A 29 0.26 -2.08 -11.08
C ASP A 29 -0.37 -3.37 -10.55
N ARG A 30 -0.12 -4.50 -11.21
CA ARG A 30 -0.64 -5.80 -10.78
C ARG A 30 -0.10 -6.22 -9.42
N PHE A 31 1.16 -5.88 -9.13
CA PHE A 31 1.78 -6.24 -7.86
C PHE A 31 1.06 -5.61 -6.66
N VAL A 32 0.55 -4.38 -6.82
CA VAL A 32 -0.09 -3.65 -5.73
C VAL A 32 -1.62 -3.68 -5.80
N GLU A 33 -2.20 -4.18 -6.85
CA GLU A 33 -3.64 -4.13 -7.12
C GLU A 33 -4.46 -4.76 -6.01
N ALA A 34 -4.08 -5.95 -5.56
CA ALA A 34 -4.81 -6.65 -4.49
C ALA A 34 -4.73 -5.88 -3.17
N ALA A 35 -3.57 -5.31 -2.86
CA ALA A 35 -3.41 -4.50 -1.65
C ALA A 35 -4.29 -3.26 -1.71
N GLU A 36 -4.32 -2.58 -2.86
CA GLU A 36 -5.18 -1.41 -3.03
C GLU A 36 -6.66 -1.77 -2.84
N PHE A 37 -7.09 -2.89 -3.40
CA PHE A 37 -8.46 -3.37 -3.24
C PHE A 37 -8.79 -3.59 -1.77
N LEU A 38 -7.91 -4.28 -1.04
CA LEU A 38 -8.14 -4.61 0.37
C LEU A 38 -8.10 -3.36 1.24
N LEU A 39 -7.13 -2.48 1.04
CA LEU A 39 -6.97 -1.29 1.86
C LEU A 39 -8.12 -0.29 1.66
N ALA A 40 -8.67 -0.22 0.46
CA ALA A 40 -9.83 0.63 0.20
C ALA A 40 -11.03 0.22 1.05
N ARG A 41 -11.14 -1.05 1.39
CA ARG A 41 -12.27 -1.61 2.14
C ARG A 41 -11.99 -1.76 3.62
N ASP A 42 -10.74 -2.11 3.98
CA ASP A 42 -10.37 -2.32 5.37
C ASP A 42 -8.93 -1.87 5.60
N PRO A 43 -8.70 -0.57 5.85
CA PRO A 43 -7.33 -0.08 6.07
C PRO A 43 -6.71 -0.54 7.39
N LEU A 44 -7.48 -1.20 8.25
CA LEU A 44 -6.95 -1.73 9.52
C LEU A 44 -6.32 -3.11 9.37
N ILE A 45 -6.26 -3.68 8.16
CA ILE A 45 -5.63 -4.99 7.95
C ILE A 45 -4.12 -4.95 8.16
N GLY A 46 -3.48 -3.79 7.97
CA GLY A 46 -2.07 -3.61 8.28
C GLY A 46 -1.84 -3.35 9.76
N SER A 47 -0.60 -3.11 10.13
CA SER A 47 -0.22 -2.83 11.51
C SER A 47 0.34 -1.42 11.62
N PRO A 48 0.00 -0.68 12.70
CA PRO A 48 0.61 0.63 12.92
C PRO A 48 2.10 0.48 13.22
N ILE A 49 2.91 1.41 12.72
CA ILE A 49 4.35 1.39 12.98
C ILE A 49 4.73 2.27 14.17
N ASP A 50 3.79 3.05 14.68
CA ASP A 50 4.02 3.90 15.84
C ASP A 50 2.79 3.89 16.76
N GLU A 51 2.96 4.43 17.97
CA GLU A 51 1.88 4.49 18.94
C GLU A 51 0.79 5.50 18.58
N HIS A 52 1.10 6.45 17.70
CA HIS A 52 0.12 7.46 17.26
C HIS A 52 -0.77 6.94 16.13
N ARG A 53 -0.43 5.79 15.55
CA ARG A 53 -1.20 5.14 14.49
C ARG A 53 -1.44 6.04 13.29
N LEU A 54 -0.44 6.85 12.92
CA LEU A 54 -0.52 7.71 11.74
C LEU A 54 -0.10 6.97 10.48
N VAL A 55 0.85 6.04 10.59
CA VAL A 55 1.36 5.26 9.49
C VAL A 55 1.23 3.78 9.81
N TYR A 56 0.76 3.02 8.84
CA TYR A 56 0.58 1.58 8.92
C TYR A 56 1.48 0.91 7.89
N PHE A 57 1.81 -0.36 8.12
CA PHE A 57 2.47 -1.14 7.09
C PHE A 57 1.71 -2.42 6.81
N LEU A 58 1.86 -2.91 5.58
CA LEU A 58 1.28 -4.16 5.11
C LEU A 58 2.38 -4.97 4.43
N PRO A 59 2.72 -6.16 4.96
CA PRO A 59 3.63 -7.05 4.25
C PRO A 59 3.01 -7.49 2.94
N MET A 60 3.79 -7.40 1.85
CA MET A 60 3.37 -7.81 0.52
C MET A 60 3.93 -9.19 0.20
N ALA A 61 3.48 -9.77 -0.89
CA ALA A 61 4.09 -10.99 -1.42
C ALA A 61 5.59 -10.74 -1.68
N PRO A 62 6.45 -11.75 -1.49
CA PRO A 62 7.87 -11.59 -1.80
C PRO A 62 8.09 -11.26 -3.28
N LEU A 63 9.07 -10.42 -3.55
CA LEU A 63 9.51 -10.09 -4.89
C LEU A 63 10.91 -10.69 -5.07
N GLU A 64 11.03 -11.67 -5.95
CA GLU A 64 12.29 -12.39 -6.18
C GLU A 64 12.91 -12.90 -4.86
N GLY A 65 12.06 -13.42 -3.97
CA GLY A 65 12.49 -13.98 -2.70
C GLY A 65 12.76 -12.97 -1.59
N GLN A 66 12.59 -11.67 -1.87
CA GLN A 66 12.81 -10.63 -0.87
C GLN A 66 11.48 -10.09 -0.36
N GLN A 67 11.40 -9.89 0.95
CA GLN A 67 10.20 -9.36 1.58
C GLN A 67 10.00 -7.90 1.20
N VAL A 68 8.76 -7.55 0.85
CA VAL A 68 8.36 -6.19 0.50
C VAL A 68 7.34 -5.71 1.51
N SER A 69 7.44 -4.45 1.93
CA SER A 69 6.45 -3.81 2.78
C SER A 69 5.90 -2.57 2.12
N LEU A 70 4.60 -2.37 2.27
CA LEU A 70 3.88 -1.19 1.80
C LEU A 70 3.51 -0.34 3.02
N TYR A 71 3.75 0.96 2.94
CA TYR A 71 3.44 1.90 4.03
C TYR A 71 2.34 2.84 3.57
N TYR A 72 1.36 3.06 4.46
CA TYR A 72 0.19 3.85 4.10
C TYR A 72 -0.37 4.58 5.32
N SER A 73 -1.17 5.59 5.05
CA SER A 73 -2.03 6.23 6.05
C SER A 73 -3.44 6.34 5.49
N PHE A 74 -4.40 6.67 6.34
CA PHE A 74 -5.78 6.76 5.87
C PHE A 74 -6.62 7.62 6.79
N ASN A 75 -7.75 8.08 6.25
CA ASN A 75 -8.84 8.67 7.04
C ASN A 75 -10.15 8.02 6.60
N GLU A 76 -11.28 8.66 6.87
CA GLU A 76 -12.59 8.09 6.56
C GLU A 76 -12.86 7.94 5.07
N SER A 77 -12.22 8.73 4.22
CA SER A 77 -12.52 8.77 2.80
C SER A 77 -11.37 8.30 1.91
N THR A 78 -10.15 8.28 2.40
CA THR A 78 -8.97 8.11 1.55
C THR A 78 -7.92 7.24 2.23
N VAL A 79 -7.23 6.43 1.42
CA VAL A 79 -5.99 5.74 1.78
C VAL A 79 -4.88 6.32 0.93
N TRP A 80 -3.81 6.77 1.58
CA TRP A 80 -2.61 7.26 0.88
C TRP A 80 -1.52 6.20 0.95
N LEU A 81 -1.06 5.76 -0.21
CA LEU A 81 0.09 4.86 -0.30
C LEU A 81 1.35 5.72 -0.28
N LEU A 82 2.13 5.62 0.78
CA LEU A 82 3.23 6.53 1.08
C LEU A 82 4.57 6.02 0.56
N SER A 83 4.81 4.73 0.70
CA SER A 83 6.12 4.14 0.40
C SER A 83 5.98 2.65 0.17
N ILE A 84 6.87 2.08 -0.61
CA ILE A 84 7.01 0.64 -0.78
C ILE A 84 8.50 0.33 -0.85
N ALA A 85 8.94 -0.67 -0.09
CA ALA A 85 10.37 -0.94 0.03
C ALA A 85 10.64 -2.40 0.34
N LEU A 86 11.83 -2.84 -0.01
CA LEU A 86 12.35 -4.11 0.46
C LEU A 86 12.70 -4.01 1.93
N VAL A 87 12.43 -5.06 2.65
CA VAL A 87 12.70 -5.13 4.09
C VAL A 87 14.05 -5.75 4.34
#